data_3bca79a53cc23543d0f9cee77579183c
#
_entry.id   3bca79a53cc23543d0f9cee77579183c
#
_cell.length_a   1.000
_cell.length_b   1.000
_cell.length_c   1.000
_cell.angle_alpha   90.00
_cell.angle_beta   90.00
_cell.angle_gamma   90.00
#
_symmetry.space_group_name_H-M   'P 1'
#
loop_
_entity.id
_entity.type
_entity.pdbx_description
1 polymer ?
#
loop_
_entity_poly.entity_id
_entity_poly.type
_entity_poly.pdbx_seq_one_letter_code
_entity_poly.pdbx_strand_id
1 'polypeptide(L)'
;PFEETSTIVSMGKSTSNIIRAKRMIGGNGGSIGAILTNRVFDDAGDMTTGGLDFHYHPGNNYHITLHATASIHNESDNFEYIYEPTADDDDMTFDSGRYTKNFDGEKVTGNALGFSLNKRTRTDNFGVVLRLRSPGFRTSNGFERNNATKWLKASRGKTVFYETNPKLLKTDYNISTIYKTNYSGLVKKQELSLSTNSDLRNGDFFKFSLEFEKENFKGYQFDNLYEFEVGYRNQINSKFMHYSELQSREIIIRNLDVPENSNYYQVKNYIEYKISDKSNFGIGISYQKAEDNYNGIILRAGINNSFNSKLTMRTKIQYSDFSNSWFIEPMITYQPNAFSALYFGINDLLETEDNMFSSLTESKRQLFIKFQYLF
;
A
#
# COMPACT_ATOMS: atom_id res chain seq x y z
N PRO A 1 -15.92 4.47 14.32
CA PRO A 1 -14.89 3.83 15.15
C PRO A 1 -14.18 2.70 14.40
N PHE A 2 -14.87 1.92 13.55
CA PHE A 2 -14.21 0.92 12.70
C PHE A 2 -13.39 1.52 11.55
N GLU A 3 -13.44 2.82 11.33
CA GLU A 3 -12.66 3.51 10.33
C GLU A 3 -11.20 3.72 10.76
N GLU A 4 -10.90 3.74 12.07
CA GLU A 4 -9.64 4.25 12.61
C GLU A 4 -8.90 3.25 13.51
N THR A 5 -9.57 2.22 14.02
CA THR A 5 -8.95 1.15 14.83
C THR A 5 -9.39 -0.22 14.34
N SER A 6 -8.47 -1.01 13.81
CA SER A 6 -8.70 -2.44 13.59
C SER A 6 -8.26 -3.21 14.83
N THR A 7 -9.17 -3.56 15.69
CA THR A 7 -8.90 -4.54 16.74
C THR A 7 -8.77 -5.92 16.08
N ILE A 8 -7.58 -6.49 16.10
CA ILE A 8 -7.36 -7.88 15.65
C ILE A 8 -7.78 -8.77 16.80
N VAL A 9 -9.01 -9.28 16.73
CA VAL A 9 -9.48 -10.32 17.63
C VAL A 9 -9.05 -11.67 17.09
N SER A 10 -8.36 -12.48 17.89
CA SER A 10 -8.02 -13.85 17.54
C SER A 10 -9.28 -14.73 17.68
N MET A 11 -9.91 -15.02 16.56
CA MET A 11 -11.17 -15.80 16.50
C MET A 11 -10.93 -17.32 16.45
N GLY A 12 -9.78 -17.83 16.90
CA GLY A 12 -9.50 -19.25 16.95
C GLY A 12 -9.30 -19.90 15.56
N LYS A 13 -9.58 -21.21 15.46
CA LYS A 13 -9.50 -21.97 14.22
C LYS A 13 -10.64 -21.63 13.29
N SER A 14 -10.42 -21.70 11.99
CA SER A 14 -11.45 -21.43 11.00
C SER A 14 -11.28 -22.25 9.72
N THR A 15 -12.39 -22.52 9.05
CA THR A 15 -12.44 -23.11 7.70
C THR A 15 -12.83 -22.05 6.69
N SER A 16 -12.03 -21.92 5.63
CA SER A 16 -12.28 -20.97 4.55
C SER A 16 -12.59 -21.69 3.25
N ASN A 17 -13.65 -21.26 2.58
CA ASN A 17 -14.05 -21.72 1.27
C ASN A 17 -14.05 -20.55 0.29
N ILE A 18 -13.43 -20.75 -0.89
CA ILE A 18 -13.38 -19.72 -1.93
C ILE A 18 -13.72 -20.39 -3.26
N ILE A 19 -14.75 -19.86 -3.93
CA ILE A 19 -15.15 -20.28 -5.27
C ILE A 19 -15.10 -19.04 -6.17
N ARG A 20 -14.43 -19.17 -7.32
CA ARG A 20 -14.37 -18.12 -8.32
C ARG A 20 -14.62 -18.68 -9.71
N ALA A 21 -15.49 -18.00 -10.46
CA ALA A 21 -15.70 -18.23 -11.88
C ALA A 21 -15.40 -16.94 -12.66
N LYS A 22 -14.74 -17.08 -13.81
CA LYS A 22 -14.44 -15.94 -14.69
C LYS A 22 -14.58 -16.38 -16.14
N ARG A 23 -15.25 -15.57 -16.95
CA ARG A 23 -15.39 -15.76 -18.38
C ARG A 23 -14.86 -14.55 -19.13
N MET A 24 -14.05 -14.81 -20.13
CA MET A 24 -13.62 -13.78 -21.08
C MET A 24 -14.79 -13.46 -22.02
N ILE A 25 -14.97 -12.16 -22.31
CA ILE A 25 -16.02 -11.62 -23.17
C ILE A 25 -15.41 -10.67 -24.20
N GLY A 26 -15.91 -10.75 -25.44
CA GLY A 26 -15.40 -9.92 -26.55
C GLY A 26 -13.97 -10.25 -26.96
N GLY A 27 -13.53 -9.68 -28.09
CA GLY A 27 -12.17 -9.92 -28.63
C GLY A 27 -11.05 -9.10 -27.98
N ASN A 28 -11.38 -8.12 -27.12
CA ASN A 28 -10.43 -7.14 -26.58
C ASN A 28 -10.05 -7.38 -25.11
N GLY A 29 -10.17 -8.60 -24.63
CA GLY A 29 -9.75 -8.98 -23.27
C GLY A 29 -10.72 -8.55 -22.16
N GLY A 30 -11.96 -8.24 -22.49
CA GLY A 30 -13.03 -8.03 -21.51
C GLY A 30 -13.35 -9.31 -20.73
N SER A 31 -13.90 -9.18 -19.53
CA SER A 31 -14.29 -10.32 -18.71
C SER A 31 -15.43 -9.99 -17.75
N ILE A 32 -16.19 -11.02 -17.40
CA ILE A 32 -17.13 -11.03 -16.29
C ILE A 32 -16.73 -12.13 -15.32
N GLY A 33 -16.79 -11.86 -14.04
CA GLY A 33 -16.46 -12.82 -12.99
C GLY A 33 -17.45 -12.77 -11.84
N ALA A 34 -17.49 -13.87 -11.10
CA ALA A 34 -18.19 -13.99 -9.84
C ALA A 34 -17.27 -14.66 -8.82
N ILE A 35 -17.37 -14.22 -7.57
CA ILE A 35 -16.65 -14.80 -6.44
C ILE A 35 -17.63 -15.03 -5.29
N LEU A 36 -17.46 -16.14 -4.61
CA LEU A 36 -18.12 -16.43 -3.34
C LEU A 36 -17.04 -16.88 -2.36
N THR A 37 -16.99 -16.26 -1.20
CA THR A 37 -16.10 -16.64 -0.10
C THR A 37 -16.92 -16.85 1.14
N ASN A 38 -16.59 -17.88 1.89
CA ASN A 38 -17.16 -18.16 3.20
C ASN A 38 -16.04 -18.51 4.16
N ARG A 39 -16.12 -18.02 5.38
CA ARG A 39 -15.25 -18.42 6.46
C ARG A 39 -16.08 -18.68 7.71
N VAL A 40 -15.91 -19.87 8.25
CA VAL A 40 -16.57 -20.31 9.48
C VAL A 40 -15.52 -20.45 10.54
N PHE A 41 -15.73 -19.83 11.69
CA PHE A 41 -14.87 -19.94 12.87
C PHE A 41 -15.50 -20.94 13.84
N ASP A 42 -14.66 -21.66 14.56
CA ASP A 42 -15.14 -22.72 15.46
C ASP A 42 -16.02 -22.14 16.61
N ASP A 43 -15.65 -20.94 17.11
CA ASP A 43 -16.30 -20.31 18.26
C ASP A 43 -16.73 -18.85 18.01
N ALA A 44 -16.68 -18.34 16.78
CA ALA A 44 -16.82 -16.90 16.53
C ALA A 44 -17.73 -16.55 15.33
N GLY A 45 -18.70 -17.41 15.02
CA GLY A 45 -19.66 -17.15 13.95
C GLY A 45 -19.12 -17.44 12.54
N ASP A 46 -19.75 -16.86 11.53
CA ASP A 46 -19.37 -17.05 10.14
C ASP A 46 -19.49 -15.76 9.32
N MET A 47 -18.77 -15.71 8.22
CA MET A 47 -18.87 -14.62 7.26
C MET A 47 -18.90 -15.14 5.84
N THR A 48 -19.88 -14.66 5.08
CA THR A 48 -20.03 -14.94 3.65
C THR A 48 -19.95 -13.64 2.86
N THR A 49 -19.16 -13.66 1.79
CA THR A 49 -19.03 -12.52 0.88
C THR A 49 -19.21 -13.00 -0.56
N GLY A 50 -20.15 -12.40 -1.28
CA GLY A 50 -20.41 -12.65 -2.69
C GLY A 50 -20.13 -11.39 -3.52
N GLY A 51 -19.52 -11.57 -4.70
CA GLY A 51 -19.18 -10.43 -5.55
C GLY A 51 -19.23 -10.76 -7.04
N LEU A 52 -19.46 -9.70 -7.82
CA LEU A 52 -19.39 -9.71 -9.27
C LEU A 52 -18.32 -8.72 -9.73
N ASP A 53 -17.55 -9.10 -10.74
CA ASP A 53 -16.60 -8.20 -11.41
C ASP A 53 -16.84 -8.17 -12.92
N PHE A 54 -16.69 -6.98 -13.47
CA PHE A 54 -16.81 -6.73 -14.90
C PHE A 54 -15.64 -5.88 -15.38
N HIS A 55 -14.96 -6.34 -16.42
CA HIS A 55 -13.90 -5.61 -17.09
C HIS A 55 -14.26 -5.45 -18.56
N TYR A 56 -14.16 -4.25 -19.07
CA TYR A 56 -14.48 -3.95 -20.45
C TYR A 56 -13.46 -2.99 -21.07
N HIS A 57 -13.05 -3.28 -22.28
CA HIS A 57 -12.08 -2.49 -23.04
C HIS A 57 -12.72 -1.97 -24.33
N PRO A 58 -13.45 -0.83 -24.27
CA PRO A 58 -14.03 -0.21 -25.46
C PRO A 58 -12.91 0.42 -26.30
N GLY A 59 -12.39 -0.34 -27.26
CA GLY A 59 -11.22 0.05 -28.05
C GLY A 59 -9.90 -0.08 -27.29
N ASN A 60 -8.79 0.35 -27.92
CA ASN A 60 -7.45 0.07 -27.44
C ASN A 60 -6.99 0.92 -26.24
N ASN A 61 -7.71 2.00 -25.91
CA ASN A 61 -7.21 3.01 -24.96
C ASN A 61 -8.06 3.14 -23.69
N TYR A 62 -9.22 2.51 -23.63
CA TYR A 62 -10.14 2.64 -22.50
C TYR A 62 -10.25 1.34 -21.72
N HIS A 63 -10.26 1.46 -20.40
CA HIS A 63 -10.46 0.38 -19.47
C HIS A 63 -11.56 0.75 -18.49
N ILE A 64 -12.63 -0.01 -18.48
CA ILE A 64 -13.75 0.12 -17.54
C ILE A 64 -13.72 -1.09 -16.62
N THR A 65 -13.81 -0.85 -15.32
CA THR A 65 -13.90 -1.90 -14.31
C THR A 65 -15.07 -1.58 -13.39
N LEU A 66 -15.88 -2.59 -13.10
CA LEU A 66 -16.96 -2.53 -12.12
C LEU A 66 -16.83 -3.73 -11.19
N HIS A 67 -16.91 -3.48 -9.89
CA HIS A 67 -16.99 -4.50 -8.84
C HIS A 67 -18.19 -4.20 -7.96
N ALA A 68 -19.03 -5.20 -7.72
CA ALA A 68 -20.13 -5.12 -6.77
C ALA A 68 -20.02 -6.30 -5.82
N THR A 69 -20.03 -6.05 -4.52
CA THR A 69 -19.82 -7.07 -3.49
C THR A 69 -20.82 -6.86 -2.36
N ALA A 70 -21.37 -7.95 -1.84
CA ALA A 70 -22.19 -7.96 -0.65
C ALA A 70 -21.60 -8.92 0.38
N SER A 71 -21.71 -8.59 1.65
CA SER A 71 -21.27 -9.42 2.77
C SER A 71 -22.37 -9.62 3.80
N ILE A 72 -22.35 -10.79 4.41
CA ILE A 72 -23.17 -11.16 5.54
C ILE A 72 -22.22 -11.72 6.59
N HIS A 73 -22.26 -11.16 7.77
CA HIS A 73 -21.50 -11.58 8.93
C HIS A 73 -22.49 -11.96 10.04
N ASN A 74 -22.51 -13.20 10.44
CA ASN A 74 -23.21 -13.67 11.62
C ASN A 74 -22.19 -13.68 12.75
N GLU A 75 -22.31 -12.76 13.67
CA GLU A 75 -21.39 -12.63 14.80
C GLU A 75 -21.59 -13.77 15.80
N SER A 76 -20.55 -14.07 16.55
CA SER A 76 -20.63 -14.94 17.71
C SER A 76 -21.31 -14.18 18.86
N ASP A 77 -22.13 -14.85 19.61
CA ASP A 77 -22.60 -14.38 20.92
C ASP A 77 -21.57 -14.77 21.99
N ASN A 78 -20.42 -14.10 21.95
CA ASN A 78 -19.30 -14.39 22.84
C ASN A 78 -18.96 -13.17 23.69
N PHE A 79 -19.38 -13.21 24.96
CA PHE A 79 -19.14 -12.14 25.93
C PHE A 79 -17.67 -11.86 26.25
N GLU A 80 -16.74 -12.68 25.81
CA GLU A 80 -15.30 -12.44 25.97
C GLU A 80 -14.78 -11.30 25.07
N TYR A 81 -15.54 -10.92 24.04
CA TYR A 81 -15.22 -9.88 23.08
C TYR A 81 -16.15 -8.66 23.19
N ILE A 82 -16.35 -8.18 24.39
CA ILE A 82 -17.10 -6.93 24.62
C ILE A 82 -16.21 -5.75 24.26
N TYR A 83 -16.70 -4.87 23.39
CA TYR A 83 -16.06 -3.61 23.10
C TYR A 83 -16.23 -2.66 24.30
N GLU A 84 -15.13 -2.32 24.97
CA GLU A 84 -15.14 -1.27 25.99
C GLU A 84 -14.88 0.09 25.30
N PRO A 85 -15.84 1.04 25.36
CA PRO A 85 -15.64 2.35 24.76
C PRO A 85 -14.49 3.06 25.47
N THR A 86 -13.62 3.67 24.69
CA THR A 86 -12.63 4.64 25.22
C THR A 86 -13.35 5.96 25.51
N ALA A 87 -12.73 6.84 26.31
CA ALA A 87 -13.31 8.13 26.68
C ALA A 87 -13.75 9.01 25.49
N ASP A 88 -13.18 8.77 24.31
CA ASP A 88 -13.45 9.50 23.07
C ASP A 88 -14.54 8.83 22.18
N ASP A 89 -15.10 7.71 22.59
CA ASP A 89 -16.01 6.90 21.78
C ASP A 89 -17.35 6.68 22.53
N ASP A 90 -18.15 7.73 22.59
CA ASP A 90 -19.46 7.72 23.24
C ASP A 90 -20.50 6.87 22.50
N ASP A 91 -20.24 6.47 21.26
CA ASP A 91 -21.21 5.77 20.43
C ASP A 91 -20.90 4.27 20.35
N MET A 92 -21.68 3.47 21.07
CA MET A 92 -21.63 2.00 21.05
C MET A 92 -22.24 1.39 19.80
N THR A 93 -22.76 2.22 18.89
CA THR A 93 -23.45 1.78 17.68
C THR A 93 -22.75 2.28 16.40
N PHE A 94 -23.09 1.68 15.27
CA PHE A 94 -22.70 2.14 13.95
C PHE A 94 -23.85 1.96 12.93
N ASP A 95 -23.68 2.48 11.72
CA ASP A 95 -24.70 2.49 10.67
C ASP A 95 -26.03 3.14 11.13
N SER A 96 -25.92 4.32 11.76
CA SER A 96 -27.05 5.09 12.31
C SER A 96 -27.82 4.33 13.40
N GLY A 97 -27.13 3.62 14.27
CA GLY A 97 -27.70 2.87 15.38
C GLY A 97 -28.27 1.49 14.99
N ARG A 98 -28.01 1.03 13.76
CA ARG A 98 -28.52 -0.25 13.27
C ARG A 98 -27.80 -1.45 13.87
N TYR A 99 -26.53 -1.32 14.19
CA TYR A 99 -25.68 -2.36 14.72
C TYR A 99 -24.92 -1.87 15.94
N THR A 100 -24.55 -2.79 16.82
CA THR A 100 -23.65 -2.51 17.95
C THR A 100 -22.19 -2.77 17.57
N LYS A 101 -21.26 -2.28 18.40
CA LYS A 101 -19.83 -2.57 18.26
C LYS A 101 -19.42 -3.84 19.02
N ASN A 102 -20.32 -4.41 19.79
CA ASN A 102 -20.13 -5.65 20.56
C ASN A 102 -20.33 -6.87 19.66
N PHE A 103 -19.76 -7.99 20.09
CA PHE A 103 -20.04 -9.31 19.52
C PHE A 103 -21.22 -9.93 20.29
N ASP A 104 -22.42 -9.53 19.98
CA ASP A 104 -23.65 -9.89 20.67
C ASP A 104 -24.61 -10.77 19.83
N GLY A 105 -24.05 -11.42 18.80
CA GLY A 105 -24.78 -12.34 17.94
C GLY A 105 -25.54 -11.66 16.80
N GLU A 106 -25.27 -10.40 16.53
CA GLU A 106 -25.93 -9.67 15.44
C GLU A 106 -25.60 -10.25 14.05
N LYS A 107 -26.56 -10.07 13.15
CA LYS A 107 -26.35 -10.31 11.72
C LYS A 107 -26.05 -9.01 11.00
N VAL A 108 -24.77 -8.73 10.79
CA VAL A 108 -24.30 -7.53 10.10
C VAL A 108 -24.28 -7.77 8.59
N THR A 109 -24.89 -6.87 7.83
CA THR A 109 -24.88 -6.92 6.35
C THR A 109 -24.27 -5.67 5.78
N GLY A 110 -23.55 -5.84 4.66
CA GLY A 110 -22.92 -4.72 4.00
C GLY A 110 -22.72 -4.93 2.52
N ASN A 111 -22.34 -3.83 1.84
CA ASN A 111 -22.05 -3.85 0.43
C ASN A 111 -20.85 -2.95 0.09
N ALA A 112 -20.21 -3.26 -1.01
CA ALA A 112 -19.16 -2.46 -1.59
C ALA A 112 -19.33 -2.35 -3.11
N LEU A 113 -19.08 -1.16 -3.65
CA LEU A 113 -19.10 -0.88 -5.07
C LEU A 113 -17.78 -0.21 -5.46
N GLY A 114 -17.14 -0.71 -6.51
CA GLY A 114 -15.98 -0.10 -7.13
C GLY A 114 -16.22 0.12 -8.61
N PHE A 115 -15.98 1.33 -9.08
CA PHE A 115 -16.01 1.68 -10.49
C PHE A 115 -14.71 2.36 -10.87
N SER A 116 -14.13 2.02 -12.02
CA SER A 116 -13.05 2.79 -12.60
C SER A 116 -13.21 2.93 -14.11
N LEU A 117 -12.93 4.13 -14.59
CA LEU A 117 -12.78 4.46 -15.99
C LEU A 117 -11.39 5.03 -16.20
N ASN A 118 -10.58 4.38 -17.02
CA ASN A 118 -9.24 4.84 -17.36
C ASN A 118 -9.11 4.93 -18.88
N LYS A 119 -8.54 6.03 -19.35
CA LYS A 119 -8.06 6.20 -20.72
C LYS A 119 -6.55 6.35 -20.67
N ARG A 120 -5.82 5.61 -21.50
CA ARG A 120 -4.37 5.71 -21.61
C ARG A 120 -3.94 5.67 -23.06
N THR A 121 -3.30 6.73 -23.52
CA THR A 121 -2.64 6.81 -24.81
C THR A 121 -1.15 7.07 -24.60
N ARG A 122 -0.38 7.23 -25.68
CA ARG A 122 1.03 7.58 -25.60
C ARG A 122 1.27 8.95 -24.93
N THR A 123 0.36 9.90 -25.15
CA THR A 123 0.53 11.30 -24.70
C THR A 123 -0.45 11.75 -23.66
N ASP A 124 -1.56 11.05 -23.49
CA ASP A 124 -2.64 11.47 -22.59
C ASP A 124 -3.11 10.32 -21.73
N ASN A 125 -3.34 10.59 -20.47
CA ASN A 125 -4.04 9.70 -19.56
C ASN A 125 -5.15 10.45 -18.83
N PHE A 126 -6.21 9.73 -18.50
CA PHE A 126 -7.34 10.22 -17.72
C PHE A 126 -7.87 9.06 -16.88
N GLY A 127 -8.20 9.30 -15.64
CA GLY A 127 -8.75 8.30 -14.76
C GLY A 127 -9.81 8.85 -13.82
N VAL A 128 -10.88 8.09 -13.63
CA VAL A 128 -11.88 8.31 -12.56
C VAL A 128 -12.06 6.98 -11.83
N VAL A 129 -12.01 7.03 -10.51
CA VAL A 129 -12.25 5.88 -9.63
C VAL A 129 -13.25 6.27 -8.56
N LEU A 130 -14.31 5.48 -8.42
CA LEU A 130 -15.30 5.59 -7.36
C LEU A 130 -15.26 4.31 -6.52
N ARG A 131 -15.25 4.44 -5.20
CA ARG A 131 -15.40 3.33 -4.26
C ARG A 131 -16.38 3.72 -3.17
N LEU A 132 -17.32 2.82 -2.94
CA LEU A 132 -18.33 2.97 -1.90
C LEU A 132 -18.25 1.70 -1.03
N ARG A 133 -18.24 1.86 0.28
CA ARG A 133 -18.25 0.75 1.24
C ARG A 133 -19.15 1.10 2.40
N SER A 134 -20.23 0.35 2.54
CA SER A 134 -21.18 0.57 3.63
C SER A 134 -20.56 0.29 5.02
N PRO A 135 -21.10 0.86 6.08
CA PRO A 135 -20.62 0.64 7.44
C PRO A 135 -20.57 -0.84 7.85
N GLY A 136 -21.54 -1.63 7.45
CA GLY A 136 -21.62 -3.06 7.75
C GLY A 136 -20.80 -3.97 6.82
N PHE A 137 -20.07 -3.44 5.82
CA PHE A 137 -19.28 -4.28 4.92
C PHE A 137 -18.09 -4.89 5.64
N ARG A 138 -17.94 -6.21 5.53
CA ARG A 138 -16.86 -6.98 6.16
C ARG A 138 -16.34 -8.04 5.19
N THR A 139 -15.07 -8.43 5.32
CA THR A 139 -14.46 -9.54 4.59
C THR A 139 -13.51 -10.32 5.48
N SER A 140 -13.79 -11.60 5.74
CA SER A 140 -12.94 -12.45 6.58
C SER A 140 -11.82 -13.16 5.81
N ASN A 141 -11.96 -13.31 4.50
CA ASN A 141 -10.95 -13.88 3.59
C ASN A 141 -10.16 -12.81 2.86
N GLY A 142 -10.16 -11.58 3.35
CA GLY A 142 -9.45 -10.42 2.83
C GLY A 142 -9.15 -9.43 3.93
N PHE A 143 -8.44 -8.37 3.58
CA PHE A 143 -8.14 -7.28 4.49
C PHE A 143 -8.81 -6.00 4.00
N GLU A 144 -9.68 -5.43 4.83
CA GLU A 144 -10.37 -4.17 4.56
C GLU A 144 -10.08 -3.16 5.67
N ARG A 145 -9.42 -2.07 5.31
CA ARG A 145 -9.02 -1.03 6.27
C ARG A 145 -10.09 0.02 6.56
N ASN A 146 -10.96 0.30 5.56
CA ASN A 146 -11.81 1.49 5.59
C ASN A 146 -13.23 1.13 5.18
N ASN A 147 -14.08 0.85 6.15
CA ASN A 147 -15.53 0.77 5.96
C ASN A 147 -16.19 2.16 6.06
N ALA A 148 -17.48 2.22 5.86
CA ALA A 148 -18.29 3.44 6.00
C ALA A 148 -17.77 4.62 5.15
N THR A 149 -17.16 4.34 3.97
CA THR A 149 -16.53 5.37 3.16
C THR A 149 -17.08 5.47 1.75
N LYS A 150 -17.15 6.69 1.26
CA LYS A 150 -17.37 7.04 -0.15
C LYS A 150 -16.12 7.78 -0.63
N TRP A 151 -15.49 7.26 -1.66
CA TRP A 151 -14.20 7.76 -2.15
C TRP A 151 -14.25 7.97 -3.67
N LEU A 152 -13.93 9.17 -4.11
CA LEU A 152 -13.80 9.57 -5.50
C LEU A 152 -12.37 10.05 -5.76
N LYS A 153 -11.73 9.53 -6.80
CA LYS A 153 -10.48 10.05 -7.33
C LYS A 153 -10.66 10.39 -8.81
N ALA A 154 -10.21 11.56 -9.22
CA ALA A 154 -10.05 11.93 -10.61
C ALA A 154 -8.60 12.29 -10.90
N SER A 155 -8.10 11.94 -12.08
CA SER A 155 -6.74 12.25 -12.50
C SER A 155 -6.66 12.56 -13.98
N ARG A 156 -5.75 13.44 -14.34
CA ARG A 156 -5.40 13.77 -15.71
C ARG A 156 -3.89 13.88 -15.84
N GLY A 157 -3.33 13.23 -16.86
CA GLY A 157 -1.92 13.36 -17.16
C GLY A 157 -1.68 13.63 -18.64
N LYS A 158 -0.53 14.23 -18.92
CA LYS A 158 -0.05 14.51 -20.27
C LYS A 158 1.45 14.24 -20.36
N THR A 159 1.84 13.47 -21.35
CA THR A 159 3.25 13.25 -21.71
C THR A 159 3.60 14.15 -22.89
N VAL A 160 4.65 14.95 -22.74
CA VAL A 160 5.23 15.77 -23.78
C VAL A 160 6.57 15.17 -24.18
N PHE A 161 6.74 14.84 -25.45
CA PHE A 161 8.01 14.38 -26.02
C PHE A 161 8.73 15.56 -26.68
N TYR A 162 10.03 15.69 -26.43
CA TYR A 162 10.87 16.78 -26.93
C TYR A 162 11.81 16.25 -28.01
N GLU A 163 11.42 16.34 -29.27
CA GLU A 163 12.20 15.78 -30.38
C GLU A 163 13.50 16.55 -30.61
N THR A 164 13.45 17.87 -30.52
CA THR A 164 14.58 18.77 -30.82
C THR A 164 15.35 19.30 -29.62
N ASN A 165 14.85 19.07 -28.40
CA ASN A 165 15.51 19.54 -27.19
C ASN A 165 16.78 18.70 -26.91
N PRO A 166 17.96 19.32 -26.72
CA PRO A 166 19.21 18.58 -26.52
C PRO A 166 19.32 17.90 -25.16
N LYS A 167 18.52 18.31 -24.17
CA LYS A 167 18.59 17.80 -22.78
C LYS A 167 17.37 16.94 -22.42
N LEU A 168 16.15 17.41 -22.71
CA LEU A 168 14.92 16.72 -22.36
C LEU A 168 14.54 15.67 -23.42
N LEU A 169 14.17 14.49 -22.96
CA LEU A 169 13.58 13.44 -23.79
C LEU A 169 12.05 13.49 -23.73
N LYS A 170 11.50 13.47 -22.52
CA LYS A 170 10.06 13.63 -22.27
C LYS A 170 9.79 14.18 -20.88
N THR A 171 8.61 14.74 -20.72
CA THR A 171 8.06 15.12 -19.40
C THR A 171 6.62 14.63 -19.27
N ASP A 172 6.34 13.95 -18.19
CA ASP A 172 5.03 13.52 -17.77
C ASP A 172 4.48 14.53 -16.74
N TYR A 173 3.38 15.17 -17.04
CA TYR A 173 2.62 16.03 -16.12
C TYR A 173 1.41 15.28 -15.61
N ASN A 174 1.11 15.39 -14.33
CA ASN A 174 -0.08 14.78 -13.76
C ASN A 174 -0.73 15.70 -12.73
N ILE A 175 -2.05 15.76 -12.76
CA ILE A 175 -2.90 16.37 -11.75
C ILE A 175 -3.89 15.31 -11.27
N SER A 176 -4.09 15.22 -9.97
CA SER A 176 -5.12 14.35 -9.39
C SER A 176 -5.80 15.00 -8.20
N THR A 177 -7.03 14.60 -7.96
CA THR A 177 -7.79 15.00 -6.79
C THR A 177 -8.47 13.80 -6.16
N ILE A 178 -8.55 13.81 -4.83
CA ILE A 178 -9.28 12.83 -4.03
C ILE A 178 -10.32 13.56 -3.19
N TYR A 179 -11.51 12.99 -3.14
CA TYR A 179 -12.57 13.40 -2.24
C TYR A 179 -13.12 12.17 -1.52
N LYS A 180 -13.00 12.17 -0.19
CA LYS A 180 -13.45 11.06 0.67
C LYS A 180 -14.41 11.59 1.72
N THR A 181 -15.56 10.91 1.86
CA THR A 181 -16.51 11.16 2.95
C THR A 181 -16.80 9.85 3.68
N ASN A 182 -17.34 9.96 4.88
CA ASN A 182 -18.05 8.84 5.49
C ASN A 182 -19.48 8.73 4.94
N TYR A 183 -20.26 7.77 5.43
CA TYR A 183 -21.65 7.58 4.99
C TYR A 183 -22.62 8.65 5.52
N SER A 184 -22.32 9.29 6.65
CA SER A 184 -23.09 10.43 7.17
C SER A 184 -22.84 11.74 6.41
N GLY A 185 -21.88 11.76 5.47
CA GLY A 185 -21.57 12.94 4.66
C GLY A 185 -20.42 13.79 5.21
N LEU A 186 -19.85 13.44 6.37
CA LEU A 186 -18.67 14.13 6.88
C LEU A 186 -17.48 13.94 5.92
N VAL A 187 -16.88 15.05 5.51
CA VAL A 187 -15.68 15.02 4.67
C VAL A 187 -14.49 14.54 5.50
N LYS A 188 -13.91 13.40 5.09
CA LYS A 188 -12.75 12.80 5.75
C LYS A 188 -11.44 13.25 5.14
N LYS A 189 -11.41 13.43 3.80
CA LYS A 189 -10.20 13.85 3.08
C LYS A 189 -10.54 14.58 1.80
N GLN A 190 -9.83 15.65 1.54
CA GLN A 190 -9.73 16.33 0.25
C GLN A 190 -8.25 16.47 -0.10
N GLU A 191 -7.88 16.13 -1.31
CA GLU A 191 -6.50 16.17 -1.78
C GLU A 191 -6.44 16.72 -3.20
N LEU A 192 -5.47 17.57 -3.46
CA LEU A 192 -5.05 18.00 -4.79
C LEU A 192 -3.56 17.73 -4.92
N SER A 193 -3.18 16.91 -5.91
CA SER A 193 -1.79 16.56 -6.16
C SER A 193 -1.38 16.97 -7.57
N LEU A 194 -0.23 17.59 -7.70
CA LEU A 194 0.43 17.98 -8.93
C LEU A 194 1.79 17.30 -8.99
N SER A 195 2.13 16.65 -10.11
CA SER A 195 3.45 16.06 -10.26
C SER A 195 3.98 16.18 -11.68
N THR A 196 5.30 16.26 -11.77
CA THR A 196 6.04 16.18 -13.03
C THR A 196 7.20 15.20 -12.91
N ASN A 197 7.38 14.40 -13.96
CA ASN A 197 8.50 13.48 -14.09
C ASN A 197 9.16 13.72 -15.45
N SER A 198 10.45 14.02 -15.46
CA SER A 198 11.21 14.32 -16.68
C SER A 198 12.33 13.32 -16.87
N ASP A 199 12.33 12.65 -18.01
CA ASP A 199 13.47 11.86 -18.47
C ASP A 199 14.40 12.74 -19.34
N LEU A 200 15.69 12.70 -19.05
CA LEU A 200 16.72 13.41 -19.79
C LEU A 200 17.43 12.47 -20.78
N ARG A 201 18.00 13.03 -21.84
CA ARG A 201 18.67 12.23 -22.90
C ARG A 201 19.95 11.53 -22.44
N ASN A 202 20.60 12.02 -21.40
CA ASN A 202 21.76 11.39 -20.78
C ASN A 202 21.42 10.24 -19.82
N GLY A 203 20.10 9.91 -19.66
CA GLY A 203 19.62 8.88 -18.75
C GLY A 203 19.26 9.37 -17.36
N ASP A 204 19.45 10.66 -17.07
CA ASP A 204 19.02 11.25 -15.83
C ASP A 204 17.50 11.36 -15.77
N PHE A 205 17.00 11.50 -14.55
CA PHE A 205 15.55 11.63 -14.27
C PHE A 205 15.33 12.66 -13.17
N PHE A 206 14.35 13.52 -13.38
CA PHE A 206 13.91 14.52 -12.40
C PHE A 206 12.45 14.30 -12.05
N LYS A 207 12.15 14.33 -10.75
CA LYS A 207 10.79 14.25 -10.18
C LYS A 207 10.51 15.50 -9.35
N PHE A 208 9.30 16.01 -9.50
CA PHE A 208 8.75 17.07 -8.67
C PHE A 208 7.31 16.71 -8.34
N SER A 209 6.89 16.85 -7.09
CA SER A 209 5.48 16.76 -6.71
C SER A 209 5.12 17.78 -5.63
N LEU A 210 3.87 18.19 -5.67
CA LEU A 210 3.23 19.09 -4.73
C LEU A 210 1.84 18.57 -4.43
N GLU A 211 1.50 18.44 -3.16
CA GLU A 211 0.20 17.97 -2.69
C GLU A 211 -0.33 18.95 -1.64
N PHE A 212 -1.64 19.21 -1.72
CA PHE A 212 -2.39 19.94 -0.71
C PHE A 212 -3.52 19.05 -0.22
N GLU A 213 -3.67 18.98 1.08
CA GLU A 213 -4.61 18.07 1.72
C GLU A 213 -5.38 18.77 2.85
N LYS A 214 -6.64 18.34 3.01
CA LYS A 214 -7.45 18.55 4.20
C LYS A 214 -7.92 17.22 4.70
N GLU A 215 -7.78 16.96 5.99
CA GLU A 215 -8.19 15.70 6.59
C GLU A 215 -8.99 15.95 7.88
N ASN A 216 -10.04 15.15 8.10
CA ASN A 216 -10.70 15.04 9.38
C ASN A 216 -10.33 13.66 9.99
N PHE A 217 -9.64 13.69 11.11
CA PHE A 217 -9.21 12.51 11.84
C PHE A 217 -9.69 12.58 13.29
N LYS A 218 -10.40 11.59 13.79
CA LYS A 218 -11.00 11.51 15.14
C LYS A 218 -11.81 12.78 15.53
N GLY A 219 -12.50 13.40 14.58
CA GLY A 219 -13.27 14.64 14.84
C GLY A 219 -12.46 15.92 14.75
N TYR A 220 -11.13 15.86 14.75
CA TYR A 220 -10.25 17.02 14.56
C TYR A 220 -10.05 17.31 13.08
N GLN A 221 -10.15 18.59 12.72
CA GLN A 221 -9.98 19.05 11.34
C GLN A 221 -8.58 19.62 11.14
N PHE A 222 -7.86 19.06 10.17
CA PHE A 222 -6.54 19.50 9.73
C PHE A 222 -6.67 20.12 8.35
N ASP A 223 -6.52 21.44 8.30
CA ASP A 223 -6.54 22.20 7.06
C ASP A 223 -5.12 22.56 6.63
N ASN A 224 -4.91 22.71 5.33
CA ASN A 224 -3.66 23.17 4.74
C ASN A 224 -2.45 22.24 4.94
N LEU A 225 -2.68 20.94 5.14
CA LEU A 225 -1.60 19.96 5.05
C LEU A 225 -0.99 20.02 3.64
N TYR A 226 0.33 19.96 3.57
CA TYR A 226 1.05 20.00 2.30
C TYR A 226 2.11 18.91 2.24
N GLU A 227 2.47 18.52 1.02
CA GLU A 227 3.66 17.73 0.73
C GLU A 227 4.37 18.31 -0.48
N PHE A 228 5.67 18.51 -0.35
CA PHE A 228 6.58 18.91 -1.39
C PHE A 228 7.66 17.85 -1.54
N GLU A 229 7.92 17.39 -2.76
CA GLU A 229 8.94 16.39 -3.03
C GLU A 229 9.73 16.75 -4.29
N VAL A 230 11.06 16.65 -4.21
CA VAL A 230 11.99 16.75 -5.33
C VAL A 230 12.90 15.54 -5.33
N GLY A 231 12.98 14.86 -6.47
CA GLY A 231 13.86 13.73 -6.69
C GLY A 231 14.73 13.92 -7.93
N TYR A 232 15.98 13.50 -7.85
CA TYR A 232 16.90 13.50 -8.97
C TYR A 232 17.70 12.21 -9.03
N ARG A 233 17.64 11.54 -10.16
CA ARG A 233 18.47 10.39 -10.48
C ARG A 233 19.52 10.79 -11.50
N ASN A 234 20.77 10.60 -11.15
CA ASN A 234 21.89 10.83 -12.02
C ASN A 234 22.48 9.48 -12.50
N GLN A 235 22.47 9.26 -13.80
CA GLN A 235 23.12 8.13 -14.44
C GLN A 235 24.55 8.53 -14.82
N ILE A 236 25.50 8.45 -13.87
CA ILE A 236 26.88 8.92 -14.06
C ILE A 236 27.57 8.17 -15.20
N ASN A 237 27.34 6.85 -15.25
CA ASN A 237 27.78 6.00 -16.35
C ASN A 237 26.96 4.70 -16.38
N SER A 238 27.26 3.76 -17.27
CA SER A 238 26.55 2.49 -17.40
C SER A 238 26.59 1.60 -16.16
N LYS A 239 27.50 1.87 -15.22
CA LYS A 239 27.68 1.07 -13.99
C LYS A 239 27.28 1.80 -12.73
N PHE A 240 27.20 3.13 -12.72
CA PHE A 240 27.01 3.91 -11.51
C PHE A 240 25.79 4.83 -11.64
N MET A 241 24.84 4.67 -10.76
CA MET A 241 23.64 5.48 -10.63
C MET A 241 23.56 6.05 -9.20
N HIS A 242 23.17 7.32 -9.09
CA HIS A 242 22.88 8.00 -7.84
C HIS A 242 21.46 8.54 -7.89
N TYR A 243 20.73 8.43 -6.79
CA TYR A 243 19.40 9.02 -6.59
C TYR A 243 19.36 9.80 -5.28
N SER A 244 18.87 11.03 -5.35
CA SER A 244 18.59 11.85 -4.18
C SER A 244 17.13 12.30 -4.20
N GLU A 245 16.50 12.35 -3.02
CA GLU A 245 15.15 12.83 -2.82
C GLU A 245 15.08 13.68 -1.55
N LEU A 246 14.42 14.82 -1.67
CA LEU A 246 14.05 15.70 -0.57
C LEU A 246 12.53 15.74 -0.49
N GLN A 247 12.00 15.56 0.71
CA GLN A 247 10.57 15.66 1.00
C GLN A 247 10.38 16.58 2.22
N SER A 248 9.44 17.49 2.11
CA SER A 248 8.92 18.29 3.22
C SER A 248 7.40 18.19 3.19
N ARG A 249 6.80 17.86 4.30
CA ARG A 249 5.33 17.76 4.43
C ARG A 249 4.88 18.06 5.84
N GLU A 250 3.62 18.38 5.98
CA GLU A 250 2.93 18.39 7.25
C GLU A 250 2.19 17.07 7.44
N ILE A 251 2.40 16.42 8.59
CA ILE A 251 1.80 15.12 8.92
C ILE A 251 0.92 15.24 10.17
N ILE A 252 -0.04 14.33 10.30
CA ILE A 252 -0.83 14.19 11.53
C ILE A 252 -0.15 13.13 12.40
N ILE A 253 0.17 13.46 13.63
CA ILE A 253 0.65 12.52 14.64
C ILE A 253 -0.56 11.82 15.25
N ARG A 254 -0.84 10.62 14.76
CA ARG A 254 -2.11 9.89 14.98
C ARG A 254 -2.16 9.06 16.26
N ASN A 255 -1.00 8.82 16.88
CA ASN A 255 -0.85 8.01 18.10
C ASN A 255 -0.95 8.80 19.40
N LEU A 256 -1.21 10.10 19.33
CA LEU A 256 -1.49 10.93 20.48
C LEU A 256 -2.99 10.84 20.85
N ASP A 257 -3.31 11.09 22.12
CA ASP A 257 -4.69 11.19 22.61
C ASP A 257 -5.45 12.30 21.87
N VAL A 258 -4.82 13.46 21.73
CA VAL A 258 -5.25 14.55 20.86
C VAL A 258 -4.31 14.59 19.66
N PRO A 259 -4.79 14.25 18.45
CA PRO A 259 -3.95 14.29 17.26
C PRO A 259 -3.50 15.70 16.94
N GLU A 260 -2.23 15.85 16.56
CA GLU A 260 -1.61 17.14 16.25
C GLU A 260 -0.91 17.06 14.89
N ASN A 261 -0.77 18.21 14.21
CA ASN A 261 0.06 18.29 13.02
C ASN A 261 1.53 18.57 13.40
N SER A 262 2.43 18.07 12.58
CA SER A 262 3.86 18.23 12.75
C SER A 262 4.54 18.34 11.40
N ASN A 263 5.55 19.19 11.29
CA ASN A 263 6.38 19.26 10.10
C ASN A 263 7.29 18.03 10.01
N TYR A 264 7.28 17.42 8.85
CA TYR A 264 8.08 16.26 8.54
C TYR A 264 9.05 16.57 7.41
N TYR A 265 10.30 16.16 7.60
CA TYR A 265 11.37 16.29 6.61
C TYR A 265 12.01 14.93 6.35
N GLN A 266 12.28 14.66 5.10
CA GLN A 266 13.02 13.46 4.71
C GLN A 266 14.06 13.77 3.65
N VAL A 267 15.26 13.23 3.83
CA VAL A 267 16.33 13.22 2.84
C VAL A 267 16.69 11.77 2.55
N LYS A 268 16.60 11.38 1.29
CA LYS A 268 17.04 10.05 0.83
C LYS A 268 18.18 10.20 -0.13
N ASN A 269 19.18 9.35 0.03
CA ASN A 269 20.23 9.14 -0.95
C ASN A 269 20.39 7.65 -1.21
N TYR A 270 20.53 7.28 -2.46
CA TYR A 270 20.74 5.92 -2.89
C TYR A 270 21.77 5.87 -3.99
N ILE A 271 22.70 4.94 -3.86
CA ILE A 271 23.76 4.68 -4.85
C ILE A 271 23.62 3.23 -5.28
N GLU A 272 23.66 3.01 -6.58
CA GLU A 272 23.76 1.67 -7.16
C GLU A 272 25.03 1.56 -8.01
N TYR A 273 25.75 0.46 -7.80
CA TYR A 273 26.93 0.12 -8.56
C TYR A 273 26.77 -1.26 -9.20
N LYS A 274 26.83 -1.30 -10.51
CA LYS A 274 26.83 -2.51 -11.31
C LYS A 274 28.24 -3.07 -11.39
N ILE A 275 28.54 -4.06 -10.54
CA ILE A 275 29.86 -4.71 -10.48
C ILE A 275 30.14 -5.42 -11.79
N SER A 276 29.14 -6.14 -12.30
CA SER A 276 29.15 -6.85 -13.59
C SER A 276 27.74 -6.94 -14.15
N ASP A 277 27.56 -7.54 -15.33
CA ASP A 277 26.21 -7.83 -15.87
C ASP A 277 25.39 -8.80 -15.02
N LYS A 278 26.05 -9.51 -14.09
CA LYS A 278 25.44 -10.50 -13.20
C LYS A 278 25.34 -10.05 -11.75
N SER A 279 25.96 -8.91 -11.40
CA SER A 279 26.08 -8.49 -10.01
C SER A 279 25.89 -7.00 -9.88
N ASN A 280 25.01 -6.58 -8.97
CA ASN A 280 24.89 -5.19 -8.54
C ASN A 280 24.87 -5.08 -7.03
N PHE A 281 25.34 -3.95 -6.55
CA PHE A 281 25.33 -3.54 -5.14
C PHE A 281 24.62 -2.19 -5.03
N GLY A 282 23.79 -2.04 -4.02
CA GLY A 282 23.11 -0.80 -3.71
C GLY A 282 23.26 -0.44 -2.24
N ILE A 283 23.41 0.85 -1.96
CA ILE A 283 23.39 1.39 -0.60
C ILE A 283 22.53 2.63 -0.56
N GLY A 284 21.72 2.79 0.48
CA GLY A 284 20.86 3.93 0.68
C GLY A 284 20.83 4.36 2.11
N ILE A 285 20.68 5.66 2.30
CA ILE A 285 20.44 6.30 3.59
C ILE A 285 19.18 7.16 3.47
N SER A 286 18.30 7.08 4.46
CA SER A 286 17.14 7.94 4.61
C SER A 286 17.16 8.55 5.99
N TYR A 287 17.33 9.86 6.08
CA TYR A 287 17.12 10.63 7.30
C TYR A 287 15.68 11.10 7.34
N GLN A 288 15.01 10.96 8.49
CA GLN A 288 13.62 11.37 8.71
C GLN A 288 13.53 12.14 10.02
N LYS A 289 12.78 13.22 10.01
CA LYS A 289 12.51 14.04 11.19
C LYS A 289 11.07 14.53 11.17
N ALA A 290 10.35 14.33 12.26
CA ALA A 290 9.05 14.94 12.54
C ALA A 290 9.19 15.80 13.79
N GLU A 291 9.62 17.04 13.61
CA GLU A 291 9.93 18.04 14.66
C GLU A 291 10.25 17.43 16.04
N ASP A 292 9.36 17.59 17.03
CA ASP A 292 9.58 17.13 18.39
C ASP A 292 9.16 15.66 18.62
N ASN A 293 8.65 14.99 17.59
CA ASN A 293 8.10 13.64 17.74
C ASN A 293 9.14 12.55 17.54
N TYR A 294 9.93 12.63 16.48
CA TYR A 294 11.00 11.67 16.22
C TYR A 294 12.00 12.20 15.20
N ASN A 295 13.22 11.71 15.32
CA ASN A 295 14.24 11.81 14.27
C ASN A 295 15.02 10.50 14.20
N GLY A 296 15.57 10.17 13.05
CA GLY A 296 16.38 8.97 12.92
C GLY A 296 16.75 8.67 11.47
N ILE A 297 17.64 7.70 11.33
CA ILE A 297 18.09 7.22 10.04
C ILE A 297 17.64 5.79 9.78
N ILE A 298 17.45 5.49 8.49
CA ILE A 298 17.33 4.13 7.98
C ILE A 298 18.44 3.92 6.98
N LEU A 299 19.32 2.95 7.25
CA LEU A 299 20.35 2.49 6.30
C LEU A 299 19.85 1.24 5.59
N ARG A 300 20.10 1.16 4.29
CA ARG A 300 19.80 -0.03 3.48
C ARG A 300 21.00 -0.37 2.63
N ALA A 301 21.32 -1.64 2.57
CA ALA A 301 22.29 -2.18 1.62
C ALA A 301 21.71 -3.43 0.96
N GLY A 302 22.08 -3.66 -0.28
CA GLY A 302 21.62 -4.83 -1.01
C GLY A 302 22.65 -5.28 -2.05
N ILE A 303 22.78 -6.58 -2.18
CA ILE A 303 23.57 -7.21 -3.23
C ILE A 303 22.71 -8.23 -3.95
N ASN A 304 22.71 -8.17 -5.28
CA ASN A 304 22.13 -9.21 -6.11
C ASN A 304 23.26 -9.80 -6.96
N ASN A 305 23.34 -11.12 -6.98
CA ASN A 305 24.32 -11.84 -7.75
C ASN A 305 23.70 -13.02 -8.49
N SER A 306 23.86 -13.08 -9.80
CA SER A 306 23.46 -14.21 -10.65
C SER A 306 24.69 -15.04 -10.97
N PHE A 307 24.93 -16.12 -10.24
CA PHE A 307 26.06 -17.03 -10.49
C PHE A 307 25.98 -17.63 -11.90
N ASN A 308 24.76 -18.01 -12.29
CA ASN A 308 24.43 -18.47 -13.63
C ASN A 308 22.94 -18.23 -13.93
N SER A 309 22.44 -18.73 -15.06
CA SER A 309 21.02 -18.59 -15.47
C SER A 309 20.02 -19.28 -14.54
N LYS A 310 20.48 -20.17 -13.64
CA LYS A 310 19.62 -20.96 -12.75
C LYS A 310 19.80 -20.63 -11.29
N LEU A 311 20.91 -20.03 -10.89
CA LEU A 311 21.24 -19.78 -9.49
C LEU A 311 21.50 -18.30 -9.27
N THR A 312 20.67 -17.70 -8.39
CA THR A 312 20.79 -16.29 -7.99
C THR A 312 20.83 -16.19 -6.47
N MET A 313 21.50 -15.18 -5.97
CA MET A 313 21.50 -14.79 -4.56
C MET A 313 21.14 -13.32 -4.43
N ARG A 314 20.29 -13.01 -3.50
CA ARG A 314 19.96 -11.66 -3.07
C ARG A 314 20.13 -11.54 -1.57
N THR A 315 20.82 -10.50 -1.13
CA THR A 315 20.90 -10.16 0.29
C THR A 315 20.43 -8.74 0.49
N LYS A 316 19.55 -8.52 1.46
CA LYS A 316 19.15 -7.20 1.92
C LYS A 316 19.57 -7.05 3.37
N ILE A 317 20.08 -5.88 3.70
CA ILE A 317 20.45 -5.48 5.06
C ILE A 317 19.80 -4.13 5.31
N GLN A 318 19.12 -3.97 6.42
CA GLN A 318 18.54 -2.70 6.82
C GLN A 318 18.78 -2.47 8.31
N TYR A 319 19.22 -1.28 8.64
CA TYR A 319 19.22 -0.75 10.00
C TYR A 319 18.16 0.33 10.14
N SER A 320 17.51 0.41 11.28
CA SER A 320 16.52 1.43 11.61
C SER A 320 16.75 1.98 13.02
N ASP A 321 17.04 3.26 13.15
CA ASP A 321 17.09 3.98 14.44
C ASP A 321 15.75 3.90 15.19
N PHE A 322 14.61 3.85 14.44
CA PHE A 322 13.27 3.88 15.03
C PHE A 322 12.93 2.62 15.83
N SER A 323 13.57 1.51 15.50
CA SER A 323 13.39 0.23 16.17
C SER A 323 14.69 -0.29 16.78
N ASN A 324 15.78 0.47 16.71
CA ASN A 324 17.12 0.06 17.13
C ASN A 324 17.45 -1.36 16.66
N SER A 325 17.21 -1.64 15.39
CA SER A 325 17.30 -3.01 14.89
C SER A 325 17.90 -3.12 13.51
N TRP A 326 18.58 -4.26 13.30
CA TRP A 326 19.04 -4.73 12.01
C TRP A 326 18.11 -5.82 11.48
N PHE A 327 17.75 -5.70 10.23
CA PHE A 327 17.06 -6.74 9.48
C PHE A 327 17.98 -7.25 8.38
N ILE A 328 18.23 -8.57 8.35
CA ILE A 328 19.13 -9.22 7.41
C ILE A 328 18.36 -10.34 6.70
N GLU A 329 18.27 -10.25 5.38
CA GLU A 329 17.50 -11.19 4.52
C GLU A 329 18.38 -11.72 3.38
N PRO A 330 19.23 -12.73 3.59
CA PRO A 330 19.85 -13.48 2.51
C PRO A 330 18.86 -14.48 1.91
N MET A 331 18.79 -14.53 0.59
CA MET A 331 17.94 -15.47 -0.14
C MET A 331 18.69 -16.04 -1.34
N ILE A 332 18.66 -17.34 -1.49
CA ILE A 332 19.14 -18.09 -2.66
C ILE A 332 17.94 -18.61 -3.43
N THR A 333 17.94 -18.41 -4.73
CA THR A 333 16.94 -18.95 -5.64
C THR A 333 17.62 -19.87 -6.64
N TYR A 334 17.13 -21.10 -6.72
CA TYR A 334 17.54 -22.06 -7.73
C TYR A 334 16.36 -22.36 -8.66
N GLN A 335 16.50 -22.04 -9.94
CA GLN A 335 15.48 -22.21 -10.97
C GLN A 335 16.04 -23.12 -12.08
N PRO A 336 15.89 -24.44 -11.96
CA PRO A 336 16.43 -25.40 -12.93
C PRO A 336 15.81 -25.26 -14.31
N ASN A 337 14.53 -24.86 -14.39
CA ASN A 337 13.76 -24.63 -15.63
C ASN A 337 12.70 -23.55 -15.44
N ALA A 338 11.95 -23.23 -16.49
CA ALA A 338 10.92 -22.18 -16.45
C ALA A 338 9.73 -22.49 -15.53
N PHE A 339 9.54 -23.73 -15.15
CA PHE A 339 8.36 -24.19 -14.40
C PHE A 339 8.65 -24.47 -12.92
N SER A 340 9.92 -24.55 -12.52
CA SER A 340 10.31 -24.96 -11.17
C SER A 340 11.24 -23.92 -10.55
N ALA A 341 10.99 -23.55 -9.29
CA ALA A 341 11.89 -22.73 -8.51
C ALA A 341 11.95 -23.21 -7.06
N LEU A 342 13.16 -23.24 -6.49
CA LEU A 342 13.45 -23.50 -5.09
C LEU A 342 14.03 -22.24 -4.48
N TYR A 343 13.46 -21.81 -3.38
CA TYR A 343 13.91 -20.66 -2.59
C TYR A 343 14.38 -21.15 -1.23
N PHE A 344 15.53 -20.68 -0.83
CA PHE A 344 16.07 -20.87 0.52
C PHE A 344 16.43 -19.48 1.07
N GLY A 345 15.94 -19.13 2.24
CA GLY A 345 16.19 -17.83 2.83
C GLY A 345 16.14 -17.83 4.34
N ILE A 346 16.73 -16.77 4.89
CA ILE A 346 16.76 -16.49 6.32
C ILE A 346 16.26 -15.04 6.49
N ASN A 347 15.43 -14.82 7.49
CA ASN A 347 15.08 -13.49 7.99
C ASN A 347 15.58 -13.39 9.42
N ASP A 348 16.56 -12.56 9.65
CA ASP A 348 17.10 -12.27 10.98
C ASP A 348 16.70 -10.85 11.38
N LEU A 349 16.13 -10.72 12.57
CA LEU A 349 15.93 -9.46 13.27
C LEU A 349 16.85 -9.45 14.49
N LEU A 350 17.79 -8.51 14.49
CA LEU A 350 18.76 -8.30 15.56
C LEU A 350 18.49 -6.94 16.19
N GLU A 351 18.32 -6.90 17.50
CA GLU A 351 18.11 -5.66 18.24
C GLU A 351 19.45 -5.14 18.80
N THR A 352 19.56 -3.81 18.88
CA THR A 352 20.70 -3.12 19.49
C THR A 352 20.22 -2.37 20.72
N GLU A 353 21.05 -2.29 21.77
CA GLU A 353 20.65 -1.63 23.01
C GLU A 353 20.57 -0.11 22.85
N ASP A 354 21.61 0.53 22.35
CA ASP A 354 21.71 2.00 22.32
C ASP A 354 21.87 2.59 20.93
N ASN A 355 22.61 1.96 20.05
CA ASN A 355 22.94 2.51 18.72
C ASN A 355 23.33 1.39 17.75
N MET A 356 23.50 1.77 16.48
CA MET A 356 23.83 0.88 15.36
C MET A 356 24.98 -0.10 15.61
N PHE A 357 25.95 0.29 16.44
CA PHE A 357 27.19 -0.46 16.68
C PHE A 357 27.28 -1.08 18.08
N SER A 358 26.20 -0.98 18.89
CA SER A 358 26.16 -1.63 20.20
C SER A 358 25.97 -3.15 20.08
N SER A 359 25.98 -3.84 21.22
CA SER A 359 25.79 -5.29 21.28
C SER A 359 24.51 -5.71 20.52
N LEU A 360 24.68 -6.73 19.66
CA LEU A 360 23.59 -7.32 18.88
C LEU A 360 23.00 -8.49 19.63
N THR A 361 21.69 -8.44 19.89
CA THR A 361 20.92 -9.56 20.43
C THR A 361 19.96 -10.08 19.38
N GLU A 362 19.87 -11.40 19.24
CA GLU A 362 18.93 -12.02 18.32
C GLU A 362 17.51 -11.91 18.91
N SER A 363 16.64 -11.16 18.23
CA SER A 363 15.24 -11.02 18.61
C SER A 363 14.35 -12.06 17.92
N LYS A 364 14.59 -12.27 16.62
CA LYS A 364 13.80 -13.24 15.85
C LYS A 364 14.60 -13.76 14.65
N ARG A 365 14.62 -15.09 14.52
CA ARG A 365 15.15 -15.75 13.31
C ARG A 365 14.10 -16.64 12.67
N GLN A 366 13.95 -16.52 11.36
CA GLN A 366 13.07 -17.38 10.57
C GLN A 366 13.84 -17.95 9.38
N LEU A 367 13.95 -19.26 9.33
CA LEU A 367 14.44 -20.00 8.18
C LEU A 367 13.24 -20.44 7.33
N PHE A 368 13.32 -20.28 6.02
CA PHE A 368 12.27 -20.78 5.14
C PHE A 368 12.85 -21.48 3.90
N ILE A 369 12.10 -22.49 3.46
CA ILE A 369 12.30 -23.16 2.18
C ILE A 369 10.97 -23.13 1.45
N LYS A 370 10.97 -22.67 0.20
CA LYS A 370 9.77 -22.65 -0.66
C LYS A 370 10.09 -23.35 -1.96
N PHE A 371 9.28 -24.31 -2.32
CA PHE A 371 9.29 -24.91 -3.66
C PHE A 371 8.07 -24.44 -4.44
N GLN A 372 8.28 -24.02 -5.66
CA GLN A 372 7.23 -23.59 -6.59
C GLN A 372 7.33 -24.42 -7.87
N TYR A 373 6.21 -24.96 -8.29
CA TYR A 373 6.08 -25.69 -9.55
C TYR A 373 4.85 -25.22 -10.31
N LEU A 374 5.00 -24.96 -11.59
CA LEU A 374 3.92 -24.56 -12.49
C LEU A 374 3.57 -25.77 -13.38
N PHE A 375 2.29 -26.14 -13.43
CA PHE A 375 1.76 -27.23 -14.26
C PHE A 375 1.41 -26.78 -15.68
#